data_1d1f9db863770c8e07bcf2e7f5514889
#
_entry.id   1d1f9db863770c8e07bcf2e7f5514889
#
_cell.length_a   1.000
_cell.length_b   1.000
_cell.length_c   1.000
_cell.angle_alpha   90.00
_cell.angle_beta   90.00
_cell.angle_gamma   90.00
#
_symmetry.space_group_name_H-M   'P 1'
#
loop_
_entity.id
_entity.type
_entity.pdbx_description
1 polymer ?
#
loop_
_entity_poly.entity_id
_entity_poly.type
_entity_poly.pdbx_seq_one_letter_code
_entity_poly.pdbx_strand_id
1 'polypeptide(L)'
;LNNEEKHSHWFEPIADHLGAAYLRYSFTYGTENEVARLYEILELNPGDRLLDVGCGPGRHSHLLAEKGIDVLGVDISKEFIKIATGEKSKANFLRQDVREMNFENEFDAVISMCQGGFGLLFDPTSTVENPDIDFKAIENMARALKPGGKLALSAFSSYFQVKYLSNTDQFNASNGVNREETEVVNPDGE
;
A
#
# COMPACT_ATOMS: atom_id res chain seq x y z
N LEU A 1 -25.26 -14.29 -16.82
CA LEU A 1 -25.26 -14.09 -15.38
C LEU A 1 -23.96 -13.38 -15.06
N ASN A 2 -23.99 -12.05 -14.91
CA ASN A 2 -22.85 -11.24 -14.49
C ASN A 2 -22.56 -11.59 -13.04
N ASN A 3 -21.52 -12.39 -12.80
CA ASN A 3 -20.83 -12.38 -11.52
C ASN A 3 -20.02 -11.07 -11.47
N GLU A 4 -20.64 -9.99 -11.08
CA GLU A 4 -19.88 -8.84 -10.57
C GLU A 4 -19.18 -9.35 -9.31
N GLU A 5 -17.86 -9.54 -9.40
CA GLU A 5 -17.04 -9.83 -8.22
C GLU A 5 -17.25 -8.67 -7.25
N LYS A 6 -17.92 -8.93 -6.15
CA LYS A 6 -18.20 -7.94 -5.13
C LYS A 6 -16.88 -7.45 -4.58
N HIS A 7 -16.64 -6.13 -4.64
CA HIS A 7 -15.47 -5.54 -3.99
C HIS A 7 -15.43 -5.93 -2.51
N SER A 8 -14.27 -6.36 -2.03
CA SER A 8 -14.06 -6.78 -0.64
C SER A 8 -13.57 -5.64 0.24
N HIS A 9 -13.16 -4.52 -0.37
CA HIS A 9 -12.60 -3.36 0.30
C HIS A 9 -13.08 -2.06 -0.37
N TRP A 10 -13.32 -1.03 0.44
CA TRP A 10 -13.80 0.28 -0.02
C TRP A 10 -12.86 0.97 -1.02
N PHE A 11 -11.57 0.66 -0.97
CA PHE A 11 -10.57 1.25 -1.86
C PHE A 11 -10.62 0.69 -3.29
N GLU A 12 -11.11 -0.52 -3.50
CA GLU A 12 -11.12 -1.14 -4.84
C GLU A 12 -11.89 -0.32 -5.90
N PRO A 13 -13.10 0.22 -5.63
CA PRO A 13 -13.77 1.11 -6.58
C PRO A 13 -12.97 2.37 -6.92
N ILE A 14 -12.22 2.91 -5.95
CA ILE A 14 -11.33 4.06 -6.18
C ILE A 14 -10.18 3.66 -7.10
N ALA A 15 -9.55 2.53 -6.84
CA ALA A 15 -8.48 2.02 -7.68
C ALA A 15 -8.94 1.73 -9.11
N ASP A 16 -10.15 1.19 -9.28
CA ASP A 16 -10.76 0.94 -10.59
C ASP A 16 -11.00 2.25 -11.35
N HIS A 17 -11.49 3.30 -10.66
CA HIS A 17 -11.70 4.63 -11.23
C HIS A 17 -10.38 5.29 -11.64
N LEU A 18 -9.36 5.21 -10.80
CA LEU A 18 -8.06 5.83 -11.06
C LEU A 18 -7.24 5.09 -12.12
N GLY A 19 -7.25 3.77 -12.11
CA GLY A 19 -6.50 2.96 -13.04
C GLY A 19 -5.05 3.42 -13.20
N ALA A 20 -4.57 3.49 -14.44
CA ALA A 20 -3.22 3.95 -14.76
C ALA A 20 -2.99 5.45 -14.50
N ALA A 21 -4.06 6.25 -14.35
CA ALA A 21 -3.95 7.66 -14.01
C ALA A 21 -3.29 7.87 -12.64
N TYR A 22 -3.41 6.90 -11.72
CA TYR A 22 -2.73 6.89 -10.43
C TYR A 22 -1.22 7.20 -10.53
N LEU A 23 -0.55 6.70 -11.56
CA LEU A 23 0.89 6.91 -11.77
C LEU A 23 1.26 8.34 -12.18
N ARG A 24 0.29 9.21 -12.46
CA ARG A 24 0.51 10.62 -12.84
C ARG A 24 0.30 11.61 -11.70
N TYR A 25 -0.08 11.14 -10.51
CA TYR A 25 -0.16 12.00 -9.34
C TYR A 25 1.22 12.50 -8.90
N SER A 26 1.29 13.73 -8.39
CA SER A 26 2.54 14.38 -7.99
C SER A 26 3.34 13.60 -6.94
N PHE A 27 2.67 12.86 -6.06
CA PHE A 27 3.35 12.04 -5.05
C PHE A 27 4.14 10.85 -5.64
N THR A 28 3.90 10.50 -6.90
CA THR A 28 4.66 9.44 -7.57
C THR A 28 6.01 9.91 -8.12
N TYR A 29 6.21 11.22 -8.27
CA TYR A 29 7.42 11.80 -8.89
C TYR A 29 8.70 11.54 -8.08
N GLY A 30 8.57 11.26 -6.77
CA GLY A 30 9.69 10.94 -5.88
C GLY A 30 10.13 9.49 -5.88
N THR A 31 9.51 8.61 -6.66
CA THR A 31 9.68 7.15 -6.55
C THR A 31 11.14 6.69 -6.67
N GLU A 32 11.92 7.25 -7.59
CA GLU A 32 13.34 6.89 -7.75
C GLU A 32 14.16 7.21 -6.49
N ASN A 33 13.93 8.38 -5.89
CA ASN A 33 14.60 8.79 -4.65
C ASN A 33 14.14 7.92 -3.46
N GLU A 34 12.84 7.59 -3.38
CA GLU A 34 12.29 6.70 -2.37
C GLU A 34 12.95 5.32 -2.47
N VAL A 35 13.04 4.75 -3.68
CA VAL A 35 13.67 3.46 -3.92
C VAL A 35 15.17 3.49 -3.59
N ALA A 36 15.90 4.56 -3.97
CA ALA A 36 17.31 4.70 -3.63
C ALA A 36 17.51 4.73 -2.11
N ARG A 37 16.64 5.45 -1.39
CA ARG A 37 16.69 5.52 0.06
C ARG A 37 16.31 4.20 0.74
N LEU A 38 15.27 3.52 0.25
CA LEU A 38 14.88 2.19 0.74
C LEU A 38 16.01 1.18 0.57
N TYR A 39 16.66 1.19 -0.60
CA TYR A 39 17.79 0.30 -0.89
C TYR A 39 18.91 0.48 0.13
N GLU A 40 19.20 1.73 0.49
CA GLU A 40 20.25 2.08 1.46
C GLU A 40 19.87 1.70 2.90
N ILE A 41 18.70 2.15 3.40
CA ILE A 41 18.31 1.95 4.82
C ILE A 41 17.98 0.50 5.16
N LEU A 42 17.48 -0.25 4.18
CA LEU A 42 17.21 -1.67 4.34
C LEU A 42 18.48 -2.51 4.08
N GLU A 43 19.57 -1.89 3.60
CA GLU A 43 20.83 -2.56 3.26
C GLU A 43 20.63 -3.69 2.25
N LEU A 44 19.79 -3.43 1.23
CA LEU A 44 19.44 -4.44 0.24
C LEU A 44 20.61 -4.82 -0.66
N ASN A 45 20.66 -6.09 -1.05
CA ASN A 45 21.64 -6.62 -1.98
C ASN A 45 20.92 -7.34 -3.14
N PRO A 46 21.53 -7.38 -4.34
CA PRO A 46 20.97 -8.19 -5.43
C PRO A 46 20.76 -9.64 -4.99
N GLY A 47 19.57 -10.16 -5.23
CA GLY A 47 19.15 -11.49 -4.81
C GLY A 47 18.38 -11.54 -3.49
N ASP A 48 18.34 -10.45 -2.71
CA ASP A 48 17.47 -10.39 -1.54
C ASP A 48 16.00 -10.47 -1.98
N ARG A 49 15.18 -11.13 -1.19
CA ARG A 49 13.76 -11.28 -1.43
C ARG A 49 12.96 -10.21 -0.67
N LEU A 50 12.17 -9.41 -1.38
CA LEU A 50 11.42 -8.29 -0.81
C LEU A 50 9.92 -8.43 -1.08
N LEU A 51 9.12 -8.15 -0.05
CA LEU A 51 7.67 -8.03 -0.14
C LEU A 51 7.27 -6.55 -0.13
N ASP A 52 6.53 -6.10 -1.16
CA ASP A 52 5.95 -4.76 -1.26
C ASP A 52 4.45 -4.84 -1.00
N VAL A 53 4.01 -4.40 0.20
CA VAL A 53 2.63 -4.50 0.68
C VAL A 53 1.85 -3.24 0.36
N GLY A 54 0.74 -3.40 -0.37
CA GLY A 54 0.00 -2.29 -0.96
C GLY A 54 0.80 -1.67 -2.11
N CYS A 55 1.35 -2.53 -2.98
CA CYS A 55 2.26 -2.13 -4.04
C CYS A 55 1.62 -1.21 -5.10
N GLY A 56 0.29 -1.13 -5.12
CA GLY A 56 -0.44 -0.40 -6.15
C GLY A 56 -0.09 -0.87 -7.56
N PRO A 57 0.08 0.06 -8.52
CA PRO A 57 0.52 -0.28 -9.88
C PRO A 57 2.02 -0.68 -9.99
N GLY A 58 2.70 -0.94 -8.87
CA GLY A 58 4.04 -1.53 -8.84
C GLY A 58 5.20 -0.55 -8.97
N ARG A 59 5.02 0.76 -8.76
CA ARG A 59 6.05 1.78 -9.01
C ARG A 59 7.37 1.55 -8.25
N HIS A 60 7.32 1.10 -6.99
CA HIS A 60 8.53 0.75 -6.21
C HIS A 60 9.05 -0.63 -6.60
N SER A 61 8.13 -1.59 -6.73
CA SER A 61 8.45 -2.98 -7.06
C SER A 61 9.25 -3.12 -8.35
N HIS A 62 8.87 -2.40 -9.41
CA HIS A 62 9.58 -2.42 -10.69
C HIS A 62 11.02 -1.92 -10.57
N LEU A 63 11.21 -0.75 -9.94
CA LEU A 63 12.54 -0.16 -9.78
C LEU A 63 13.46 -0.97 -8.85
N LEU A 64 12.91 -1.61 -7.81
CA LEU A 64 13.67 -2.51 -6.95
C LEU A 64 14.08 -3.78 -7.70
N ALA A 65 13.19 -4.33 -8.54
CA ALA A 65 13.51 -5.49 -9.36
C ALA A 65 14.59 -5.20 -10.42
N GLU A 66 14.64 -3.97 -10.96
CA GLU A 66 15.72 -3.51 -11.85
C GLU A 66 17.09 -3.49 -11.15
N LYS A 67 17.09 -3.26 -9.84
CA LYS A 67 18.31 -3.32 -8.99
C LYS A 67 18.71 -4.75 -8.60
N GLY A 68 17.98 -5.76 -9.09
CA GLY A 68 18.30 -7.17 -8.86
C GLY A 68 17.63 -7.78 -7.62
N ILE A 69 16.67 -7.09 -7.01
CA ILE A 69 15.87 -7.62 -5.89
C ILE A 69 14.80 -8.57 -6.42
N ASP A 70 14.60 -9.72 -5.75
CA ASP A 70 13.47 -10.62 -6.00
C ASP A 70 12.22 -10.06 -5.31
N VAL A 71 11.41 -9.31 -6.06
CA VAL A 71 10.26 -8.57 -5.51
C VAL A 71 8.96 -9.33 -5.75
N LEU A 72 8.18 -9.48 -4.68
CA LEU A 72 6.76 -9.81 -4.72
C LEU A 72 5.95 -8.59 -4.25
N GLY A 73 5.20 -7.97 -5.16
CA GLY A 73 4.22 -6.94 -4.85
C GLY A 73 2.86 -7.56 -4.56
N VAL A 74 2.21 -7.13 -3.47
CA VAL A 74 0.84 -7.53 -3.13
C VAL A 74 -0.05 -6.31 -2.98
N ASP A 75 -1.25 -6.39 -3.53
CA ASP A 75 -2.28 -5.34 -3.42
C ASP A 75 -3.67 -5.96 -3.44
N ILE A 76 -4.63 -5.31 -2.80
CA ILE A 76 -6.02 -5.77 -2.79
C ILE A 76 -6.72 -5.49 -4.12
N SER A 77 -6.31 -4.43 -4.82
CA SER A 77 -6.92 -4.00 -6.07
C SER A 77 -6.54 -4.90 -7.24
N LYS A 78 -7.55 -5.50 -7.86
CA LYS A 78 -7.39 -6.27 -9.08
C LYS A 78 -6.87 -5.42 -10.25
N GLU A 79 -7.34 -4.18 -10.37
CA GLU A 79 -6.94 -3.28 -11.46
C GLU A 79 -5.49 -2.86 -11.30
N PHE A 80 -5.04 -2.51 -10.10
CA PHE A 80 -3.63 -2.16 -9.88
C PHE A 80 -2.69 -3.34 -10.13
N ILE A 81 -3.04 -4.54 -9.68
CA ILE A 81 -2.25 -5.75 -9.97
C ILE A 81 -2.19 -6.03 -11.47
N LYS A 82 -3.28 -5.83 -12.20
CA LYS A 82 -3.31 -5.97 -13.66
C LYS A 82 -2.36 -4.96 -14.34
N ILE A 83 -2.36 -3.70 -13.90
CA ILE A 83 -1.46 -2.66 -14.41
C ILE A 83 -0.02 -3.05 -14.12
N ALA A 84 0.30 -3.38 -12.86
CA ALA A 84 1.64 -3.78 -12.45
C ALA A 84 2.17 -4.99 -13.24
N THR A 85 1.34 -6.00 -13.45
CA THR A 85 1.71 -7.20 -14.22
C THR A 85 1.89 -6.90 -15.71
N GLY A 86 1.24 -5.84 -16.23
CA GLY A 86 1.37 -5.41 -17.62
C GLY A 86 2.71 -4.78 -17.97
N GLU A 87 3.47 -4.32 -16.99
CA GLU A 87 4.79 -3.72 -17.17
C GLU A 87 5.88 -4.80 -17.35
N LYS A 88 6.89 -4.46 -18.17
CA LYS A 88 8.02 -5.36 -18.43
C LYS A 88 9.08 -5.22 -17.33
N SER A 89 8.89 -5.90 -16.23
CA SER A 89 9.90 -6.00 -15.18
C SER A 89 10.06 -7.45 -14.70
N LYS A 90 11.00 -7.67 -13.77
CA LYS A 90 11.20 -8.97 -13.12
C LYS A 90 10.42 -9.11 -11.82
N ALA A 91 9.68 -8.08 -11.40
CA ALA A 91 8.84 -8.15 -10.21
C ALA A 91 7.66 -9.08 -10.45
N ASN A 92 7.27 -9.80 -9.41
CA ASN A 92 6.07 -10.63 -9.38
C ASN A 92 4.97 -9.90 -8.62
N PHE A 93 3.70 -10.14 -9.00
CA PHE A 93 2.56 -9.49 -8.38
C PHE A 93 1.45 -10.48 -8.05
N LEU A 94 0.79 -10.27 -6.91
CA LEU A 94 -0.30 -11.11 -6.43
C LEU A 94 -1.40 -10.23 -5.84
N ARG A 95 -2.66 -10.45 -6.24
CA ARG A 95 -3.80 -9.86 -5.54
C ARG A 95 -3.95 -10.52 -4.17
N GLN A 96 -3.73 -9.77 -3.11
CA GLN A 96 -3.75 -10.28 -1.74
C GLN A 96 -4.18 -9.19 -0.77
N ASP A 97 -5.10 -9.54 0.11
CA ASP A 97 -5.43 -8.72 1.26
C ASP A 97 -4.38 -8.91 2.36
N VAL A 98 -3.78 -7.81 2.82
CA VAL A 98 -2.77 -7.85 3.88
C VAL A 98 -3.30 -8.46 5.19
N ARG A 99 -4.61 -8.32 5.45
CA ARG A 99 -5.28 -8.88 6.64
C ARG A 99 -5.29 -10.41 6.65
N GLU A 100 -5.28 -11.01 5.46
CA GLU A 100 -5.35 -12.46 5.23
C GLU A 100 -4.00 -13.05 4.78
N MET A 101 -2.97 -12.22 4.70
CA MET A 101 -1.63 -12.63 4.28
C MET A 101 -1.01 -13.62 5.28
N ASN A 102 -0.42 -14.70 4.76
CA ASN A 102 0.08 -15.79 5.59
C ASN A 102 1.54 -16.21 5.30
N PHE A 103 2.33 -15.33 4.70
CA PHE A 103 3.77 -15.55 4.53
C PHE A 103 4.47 -15.70 5.89
N GLU A 104 5.47 -16.57 5.96
CA GLU A 104 6.21 -16.85 7.19
C GLU A 104 7.71 -17.03 6.92
N ASN A 105 8.54 -16.14 7.45
CA ASN A 105 10.01 -16.19 7.34
C ASN A 105 10.54 -16.29 5.90
N GLU A 106 9.91 -15.59 4.96
CA GLU A 106 10.22 -15.71 3.53
C GLU A 106 11.05 -14.56 2.98
N PHE A 107 10.94 -13.35 3.56
CA PHE A 107 11.48 -12.13 2.97
C PHE A 107 12.63 -11.55 3.81
N ASP A 108 13.66 -11.05 3.13
CA ASP A 108 14.78 -10.34 3.74
C ASP A 108 14.34 -8.91 4.13
N ALA A 109 13.43 -8.33 3.37
CA ALA A 109 12.82 -7.06 3.66
C ALA A 109 11.32 -7.03 3.32
N VAL A 110 10.57 -6.19 4.05
CA VAL A 110 9.17 -5.85 3.74
C VAL A 110 9.07 -4.33 3.66
N ILE A 111 8.38 -3.83 2.64
CA ILE A 111 8.03 -2.41 2.55
C ILE A 111 6.52 -2.24 2.48
N SER A 112 6.01 -1.11 3.01
CA SER A 112 4.65 -0.63 2.78
C SER A 112 4.69 0.88 2.70
N MET A 113 4.66 1.38 1.47
CA MET A 113 4.89 2.79 1.17
C MET A 113 3.58 3.50 0.83
N CYS A 114 3.52 4.80 1.13
CA CYS A 114 2.38 5.65 0.79
C CYS A 114 1.03 5.11 1.29
N GLN A 115 1.00 4.59 2.51
CA GLN A 115 -0.17 3.98 3.14
C GLN A 115 -0.74 2.75 2.41
N GLY A 116 0.06 2.10 1.59
CA GLY A 116 -0.40 0.99 0.75
C GLY A 116 -1.01 -0.19 1.50
N GLY A 117 -0.62 -0.43 2.75
CA GLY A 117 -1.14 -1.54 3.54
C GLY A 117 -1.30 -1.21 5.02
N PHE A 118 -1.33 0.10 5.38
CA PHE A 118 -1.41 0.55 6.77
C PHE A 118 -2.16 1.88 6.87
N GLY A 119 -3.13 1.97 7.80
CA GLY A 119 -3.94 3.17 8.01
C GLY A 119 -5.18 3.30 7.12
N LEU A 120 -5.38 2.39 6.15
CA LEU A 120 -6.52 2.38 5.23
C LEU A 120 -7.35 1.08 5.32
N LEU A 121 -7.11 0.24 6.33
CA LEU A 121 -7.69 -1.10 6.41
C LEU A 121 -9.08 -1.15 7.04
N PHE A 122 -9.56 -0.06 7.60
CA PHE A 122 -10.90 0.02 8.20
C PHE A 122 -11.99 0.00 7.11
N ASP A 123 -13.18 -0.41 7.49
CA ASP A 123 -14.39 -0.27 6.67
C ASP A 123 -15.08 1.05 7.03
N PRO A 124 -15.11 2.05 6.12
CA PRO A 124 -15.73 3.35 6.40
C PRO A 124 -17.26 3.26 6.62
N THR A 125 -17.87 2.16 6.18
CA THR A 125 -19.32 1.91 6.39
C THR A 125 -19.60 1.20 7.71
N SER A 126 -18.57 0.66 8.38
CA SER A 126 -18.72 -0.01 9.65
C SER A 126 -18.92 1.00 10.79
N THR A 127 -19.88 0.72 11.64
CA THR A 127 -20.07 1.45 12.91
C THR A 127 -19.17 0.94 14.02
N VAL A 128 -18.48 -0.18 13.78
CA VAL A 128 -17.57 -0.81 14.72
C VAL A 128 -16.15 -0.41 14.35
N GLU A 129 -15.56 0.45 15.17
CA GLU A 129 -14.14 0.78 15.08
C GLU A 129 -13.35 -0.45 15.55
N ASN A 130 -12.52 -1.00 14.66
CA ASN A 130 -11.60 -2.07 15.02
C ASN A 130 -10.15 -1.54 14.93
N PRO A 131 -9.62 -0.97 16.03
CA PRO A 131 -8.26 -0.41 16.03
C PRO A 131 -7.18 -1.47 15.81
N ASP A 132 -7.51 -2.75 16.01
CA ASP A 132 -6.56 -3.86 15.90
C ASP A 132 -6.31 -4.27 14.44
N ILE A 133 -7.08 -3.72 13.47
CA ILE A 133 -6.97 -4.14 12.07
C ILE A 133 -5.63 -3.73 11.44
N ASP A 134 -5.15 -2.51 11.74
CA ASP A 134 -3.84 -2.06 11.30
C ASP A 134 -2.72 -2.80 12.02
N PHE A 135 -2.93 -3.14 13.30
CA PHE A 135 -1.98 -3.98 14.05
C PHE A 135 -1.86 -5.36 13.44
N LYS A 136 -2.97 -5.95 12.98
CA LYS A 136 -2.98 -7.22 12.26
C LYS A 136 -2.15 -7.18 10.99
N ALA A 137 -2.19 -6.08 10.24
CA ALA A 137 -1.35 -5.91 9.06
C ALA A 137 0.14 -5.88 9.42
N ILE A 138 0.51 -5.15 10.48
CA ILE A 138 1.90 -5.11 10.96
C ILE A 138 2.36 -6.50 11.42
N GLU A 139 1.53 -7.26 12.15
CA GLU A 139 1.83 -8.63 12.54
C GLU A 139 2.08 -9.54 11.33
N ASN A 140 1.23 -9.44 10.29
CA ASN A 140 1.40 -10.23 9.08
C ASN A 140 2.67 -9.84 8.31
N MET A 141 2.99 -8.54 8.22
CA MET A 141 4.24 -8.06 7.64
C MET A 141 5.46 -8.55 8.44
N ALA A 142 5.40 -8.47 9.77
CA ALA A 142 6.48 -8.95 10.64
C ALA A 142 6.69 -10.46 10.54
N ARG A 143 5.60 -11.24 10.46
CA ARG A 143 5.67 -12.70 10.28
C ARG A 143 6.27 -13.09 8.93
N ALA A 144 6.04 -12.31 7.88
CA ALA A 144 6.62 -12.54 6.56
C ALA A 144 8.15 -12.39 6.53
N LEU A 145 8.72 -11.60 7.45
CA LEU A 145 10.16 -11.35 7.54
C LEU A 145 10.92 -12.58 8.07
N LYS A 146 12.05 -12.85 7.46
CA LYS A 146 13.06 -13.75 8.03
C LYS A 146 13.59 -13.19 9.36
N PRO A 147 14.15 -14.03 10.26
CA PRO A 147 14.88 -13.53 11.43
C PRO A 147 15.96 -12.53 11.02
N GLY A 148 15.92 -11.33 11.60
CA GLY A 148 16.84 -10.24 11.25
C GLY A 148 16.42 -9.41 10.02
N GLY A 149 15.35 -9.77 9.34
CA GLY A 149 14.79 -9.00 8.23
C GLY A 149 14.29 -7.62 8.68
N LYS A 150 14.15 -6.69 7.73
CA LYS A 150 13.84 -5.29 8.00
C LYS A 150 12.49 -4.88 7.41
N LEU A 151 11.73 -4.07 8.16
CA LEU A 151 10.49 -3.45 7.71
C LEU A 151 10.69 -1.94 7.51
N ALA A 152 10.31 -1.42 6.35
CA ALA A 152 10.12 0.01 6.14
C ALA A 152 8.66 0.32 5.84
N LEU A 153 8.08 1.22 6.64
CA LEU A 153 6.69 1.63 6.56
C LEU A 153 6.60 3.15 6.48
N SER A 154 5.77 3.68 5.60
CA SER A 154 5.39 5.09 5.63
C SER A 154 3.91 5.25 5.93
N ALA A 155 3.61 6.19 6.82
CA ALA A 155 2.24 6.54 7.20
C ALA A 155 2.10 8.04 7.39
N PHE A 156 0.90 8.58 7.25
CA PHE A 156 0.65 9.98 7.59
C PHE A 156 0.73 10.20 9.09
N SER A 157 1.33 11.32 9.46
CA SER A 157 1.34 11.74 10.84
C SER A 157 -0.05 12.28 11.24
N SER A 158 -0.56 11.84 12.39
CA SER A 158 -1.79 12.41 12.98
C SER A 158 -1.68 13.91 13.24
N TYR A 159 -0.48 14.44 13.50
CA TYR A 159 -0.25 15.87 13.65
C TYR A 159 -0.49 16.66 12.36
N PHE A 160 -0.19 16.05 11.20
CA PHE A 160 -0.53 16.66 9.92
C PHE A 160 -2.05 16.79 9.78
N GLN A 161 -2.78 15.74 10.06
CA GLN A 161 -4.24 15.72 9.97
C GLN A 161 -4.87 16.77 10.90
N VAL A 162 -4.46 16.80 12.18
CA VAL A 162 -4.97 17.78 13.15
C VAL A 162 -4.66 19.22 12.74
N LYS A 163 -3.50 19.47 12.13
CA LYS A 163 -3.11 20.83 11.68
C LYS A 163 -3.97 21.33 10.51
N TYR A 164 -4.45 20.42 9.66
CA TYR A 164 -5.16 20.76 8.42
C TYR A 164 -6.63 20.36 8.43
N LEU A 165 -7.22 20.13 9.62
CA LEU A 165 -8.65 19.86 9.77
C LEU A 165 -9.48 20.95 9.08
N SER A 166 -10.42 20.54 8.27
CA SER A 166 -11.43 21.41 7.67
C SER A 166 -12.69 21.47 8.54
N ASN A 167 -13.62 22.37 8.22
CA ASN A 167 -14.89 22.48 8.95
C ASN A 167 -15.84 21.28 8.71
N THR A 168 -15.53 20.45 7.70
CA THR A 168 -16.29 19.25 7.34
C THR A 168 -15.75 17.99 7.97
N ASP A 169 -14.53 18.04 8.51
CA ASP A 169 -13.88 16.89 9.14
C ASP A 169 -14.52 16.55 10.48
N GLN A 170 -14.61 15.28 10.76
CA GLN A 170 -15.10 14.74 12.03
C GLN A 170 -13.96 14.02 12.75
N PHE A 171 -13.13 14.81 13.45
CA PHE A 171 -12.01 14.28 14.20
C PHE A 171 -12.44 13.84 15.61
N ASN A 172 -12.18 12.57 15.93
CA ASN A 172 -12.39 12.02 17.27
C ASN A 172 -11.05 11.95 18.02
N ALA A 173 -10.86 12.88 18.95
CA ALA A 173 -9.61 12.98 19.72
C ALA A 173 -9.37 11.81 20.68
N SER A 174 -10.39 11.02 21.01
CA SER A 174 -10.25 9.90 21.96
C SER A 174 -9.54 8.68 21.33
N ASN A 175 -9.69 8.50 20.02
CA ASN A 175 -9.09 7.38 19.27
C ASN A 175 -8.22 7.82 18.10
N GLY A 176 -8.10 9.15 17.85
CA GLY A 176 -7.28 9.70 16.77
C GLY A 176 -7.83 9.50 15.36
N VAL A 177 -9.08 9.07 15.21
CA VAL A 177 -9.71 8.86 13.91
C VAL A 177 -10.26 10.17 13.36
N ASN A 178 -9.93 10.48 12.09
CA ASN A 178 -10.58 11.53 11.33
C ASN A 178 -11.48 10.92 10.26
N ARG A 179 -12.69 11.45 10.12
CA ARG A 179 -13.60 11.12 9.01
C ARG A 179 -13.76 12.35 8.15
N GLU A 180 -13.43 12.22 6.89
CA GLU A 180 -13.58 13.28 5.89
C GLU A 180 -14.32 12.75 4.67
N GLU A 181 -15.04 13.63 4.00
CA GLU A 181 -15.61 13.37 2.68
C GLU A 181 -14.76 14.12 1.65
N THR A 182 -14.29 13.40 0.65
CA THR A 182 -13.48 13.99 -0.43
C THR A 182 -13.91 13.46 -1.79
N GLU A 183 -13.78 14.28 -2.81
CA GLU A 183 -13.89 13.84 -4.20
C GLU A 183 -12.53 13.30 -4.66
N VAL A 184 -12.57 12.13 -5.26
CA VAL A 184 -11.39 11.58 -5.94
C VAL A 184 -11.49 11.95 -7.42
N VAL A 185 -10.67 12.92 -7.81
CA VAL A 185 -10.56 13.37 -9.20
C VAL A 185 -9.25 12.83 -9.75
N ASN A 186 -9.29 12.15 -10.90
CA ASN A 186 -8.07 11.68 -11.50
C ASN A 186 -7.19 12.87 -12.00
N PRO A 187 -5.88 12.68 -12.23
CA PRO A 187 -4.99 13.76 -12.66
C PRO A 187 -5.40 14.45 -13.97
N ASP A 188 -6.28 13.84 -14.76
CA ASP A 188 -6.79 14.39 -16.01
C ASP A 188 -8.07 15.21 -15.80
N GLY A 189 -8.58 15.29 -14.55
CA GLY A 189 -9.74 16.10 -14.17
C GLY A 189 -11.11 15.42 -14.40
N GLU A 190 -11.15 14.10 -14.52
CA GLU A 190 -12.35 13.30 -14.67
C GLU A 190 -12.83 12.70 -13.35
#